data_ea63ca82688667e53cf30a0d91cfb77e
#
_entry.id   ea63ca82688667e53cf30a0d91cfb77e
#
_cell.length_a   1.000
_cell.length_b   1.000
_cell.length_c   1.000
_cell.angle_alpha   90.00
_cell.angle_beta   90.00
_cell.angle_gamma   90.00
#
_symmetry.space_group_name_H-M   'P 1'
#
loop_
_entity.id
_entity.type
_entity.pdbx_description
1 polymer ?
#
loop_
_entity_poly.entity_id
_entity_poly.type
_entity_poly.pdbx_seq_one_letter_code
_entity_poly.pdbx_strand_id
1 'polypeptide(L)'
;GLQSGDRIVFIDGVPTTNMSSDTAVGKMRGEPGTPVTLTVAREGWSEPHDFPITREIIKIVSVESRLLTGEDGSPVVYARVKNFQTDTSAELAAAIRKLETPATAGVILDMRDNPGGLLDEAVKLADGFLDEGAIVSTRNRTGRGKVDSASRSDRPFTRLPLIVLVNRGSASA
;
A
#
# COMPACT_ATOMS: atom_id res chain seq x y z
N GLY A 1 -3.55 -16.95 -18.91
CA GLY A 1 -3.71 -15.57 -18.45
C GLY A 1 -2.60 -14.66 -18.96
N LEU A 2 -2.66 -13.37 -18.62
CA LEU A 2 -1.63 -12.38 -18.93
C LEU A 2 -0.32 -12.70 -18.22
N GLN A 3 0.81 -12.35 -18.83
CA GLN A 3 2.15 -12.62 -18.30
C GLN A 3 3.03 -11.36 -18.41
N SER A 4 4.11 -11.33 -17.65
CA SER A 4 5.13 -10.30 -17.78
C SER A 4 5.79 -10.39 -19.17
N GLY A 5 5.95 -9.24 -19.84
CA GLY A 5 6.46 -9.18 -21.23
C GLY A 5 5.37 -9.17 -22.31
N ASP A 6 4.11 -9.43 -21.95
CA ASP A 6 2.99 -9.29 -22.88
C ASP A 6 2.85 -7.84 -23.39
N ARG A 7 2.57 -7.68 -24.68
CA ARG A 7 2.27 -6.38 -25.29
C ARG A 7 0.79 -6.27 -25.60
N ILE A 8 0.10 -5.33 -24.96
CA ILE A 8 -1.29 -5.01 -25.28
C ILE A 8 -1.32 -4.21 -26.58
N VAL A 9 -1.90 -4.77 -27.64
CA VAL A 9 -1.95 -4.15 -28.97
C VAL A 9 -3.32 -3.52 -29.27
N PHE A 10 -4.41 -3.98 -28.62
CA PHE A 10 -5.73 -3.33 -28.64
C PHE A 10 -6.37 -3.37 -27.27
N ILE A 11 -7.24 -2.38 -27.00
CA ILE A 11 -8.13 -2.29 -25.83
C ILE A 11 -9.54 -2.05 -26.38
N ASP A 12 -10.45 -2.99 -26.16
CA ASP A 12 -11.82 -2.98 -26.74
C ASP A 12 -11.82 -2.69 -28.24
N GLY A 13 -10.93 -3.35 -29.01
CA GLY A 13 -10.76 -3.17 -30.45
C GLY A 13 -10.09 -1.86 -30.87
N VAL A 14 -9.70 -0.98 -29.94
CA VAL A 14 -8.98 0.27 -30.22
C VAL A 14 -7.48 0.01 -30.17
N PRO A 15 -6.71 0.28 -31.25
CA PRO A 15 -5.27 0.03 -31.27
C PRO A 15 -4.53 0.91 -30.26
N THR A 16 -3.54 0.34 -29.59
CA THR A 16 -2.71 1.04 -28.61
C THR A 16 -1.52 1.79 -29.25
N THR A 17 -1.32 1.63 -30.54
CA THR A 17 -0.28 2.33 -31.28
C THR A 17 -0.46 3.85 -31.13
N ASN A 18 0.59 4.55 -30.71
CA ASN A 18 0.58 5.99 -30.41
C ASN A 18 -0.32 6.40 -29.22
N MET A 19 -0.78 5.46 -28.42
CA MET A 19 -1.52 5.75 -27.18
C MET A 19 -0.53 6.01 -26.03
N SER A 20 -0.73 7.09 -25.27
CA SER A 20 0.04 7.30 -24.04
C SER A 20 -0.32 6.25 -23.00
N SER A 21 0.61 5.95 -22.09
CA SER A 21 0.36 5.02 -20.98
C SER A 21 -0.87 5.43 -20.14
N ASP A 22 -1.04 6.72 -19.87
CA ASP A 22 -2.18 7.23 -19.10
C ASP A 22 -3.50 7.02 -19.84
N THR A 23 -3.52 7.23 -21.15
CA THR A 23 -4.71 6.98 -21.97
C THR A 23 -5.04 5.48 -22.01
N ALA A 24 -4.04 4.62 -22.14
CA ALA A 24 -4.24 3.17 -22.12
C ALA A 24 -4.78 2.71 -20.76
N VAL A 25 -4.18 3.18 -19.66
CA VAL A 25 -4.65 2.89 -18.30
C VAL A 25 -6.08 3.41 -18.10
N GLY A 26 -6.41 4.61 -18.57
CA GLY A 26 -7.75 5.16 -18.50
C GLY A 26 -8.80 4.30 -19.21
N LYS A 27 -8.45 3.71 -20.38
CA LYS A 27 -9.33 2.79 -21.12
C LYS A 27 -9.47 1.42 -20.44
N MET A 28 -8.40 0.91 -19.82
CA MET A 28 -8.44 -0.36 -19.08
C MET A 28 -9.23 -0.23 -17.78
N ARG A 29 -9.19 0.92 -17.12
CA ARG A 29 -9.99 1.21 -15.92
C ARG A 29 -11.46 1.44 -16.29
N GLY A 30 -12.34 1.23 -15.31
CA GLY A 30 -13.78 1.46 -15.44
C GLY A 30 -14.52 0.94 -14.21
N GLU A 31 -15.84 0.96 -14.27
CA GLU A 31 -16.68 0.49 -13.17
C GLU A 31 -16.48 -1.02 -12.92
N PRO A 32 -16.40 -1.44 -11.64
CA PRO A 32 -16.34 -2.85 -11.30
C PRO A 32 -17.52 -3.62 -11.90
N GLY A 33 -17.25 -4.85 -12.34
CA GLY A 33 -18.24 -5.71 -13.00
C GLY A 33 -18.40 -5.46 -14.50
N THR A 34 -17.81 -4.39 -15.05
CA THR A 34 -17.83 -4.15 -16.51
C THR A 34 -16.73 -4.90 -17.23
N PRO A 35 -16.96 -5.40 -18.46
CA PRO A 35 -15.94 -6.09 -19.24
C PRO A 35 -14.96 -5.12 -19.91
N VAL A 36 -13.74 -5.58 -20.16
CA VAL A 36 -12.76 -4.99 -21.06
C VAL A 36 -12.07 -6.13 -21.83
N THR A 37 -11.84 -5.97 -23.11
CA THR A 37 -11.09 -6.95 -23.91
C THR A 37 -9.71 -6.40 -24.23
N LEU A 38 -8.66 -7.12 -23.81
CA LEU A 38 -7.30 -6.81 -24.16
C LEU A 38 -6.81 -7.78 -25.24
N THR A 39 -6.42 -7.26 -26.38
CA THR A 39 -5.74 -8.06 -27.41
C THR A 39 -4.25 -7.97 -27.18
N VAL A 40 -3.62 -9.11 -26.99
CA VAL A 40 -2.23 -9.23 -26.55
C VAL A 40 -1.37 -9.95 -27.57
N ALA A 41 -0.22 -9.38 -27.87
CA ALA A 41 0.85 -10.04 -28.60
C ALA A 41 1.93 -10.51 -27.61
N ARG A 42 2.36 -11.75 -27.75
CA ARG A 42 3.40 -12.39 -26.92
C ARG A 42 4.46 -12.99 -27.81
N GLU A 43 5.71 -12.94 -27.36
CA GLU A 43 6.81 -13.61 -28.06
C GLU A 43 6.52 -15.10 -28.23
N GLY A 44 6.74 -15.61 -29.45
CA GLY A 44 6.45 -17.00 -29.80
C GLY A 44 5.00 -17.27 -30.29
N TRP A 45 4.13 -16.27 -30.28
CA TRP A 45 2.79 -16.40 -30.87
C TRP A 45 2.78 -15.93 -32.33
N SER A 46 2.05 -16.64 -33.18
CA SER A 46 1.90 -16.28 -34.61
C SER A 46 0.96 -15.10 -34.81
N GLU A 47 0.00 -14.91 -33.89
CA GLU A 47 -0.98 -13.84 -33.93
C GLU A 47 -1.37 -13.37 -32.52
N PRO A 48 -1.86 -12.13 -32.36
CA PRO A 48 -2.39 -11.65 -31.10
C PRO A 48 -3.65 -12.38 -30.65
N HIS A 49 -3.85 -12.53 -29.33
CA HIS A 49 -5.02 -13.21 -28.76
C HIS A 49 -5.79 -12.27 -27.84
N ASP A 50 -7.11 -12.46 -27.81
CA ASP A 50 -8.02 -11.68 -26.98
C ASP A 50 -8.17 -12.27 -25.58
N PHE A 51 -8.08 -11.39 -24.59
CA PHE A 51 -8.33 -11.68 -23.18
C PHE A 51 -9.52 -10.85 -22.68
N PRO A 52 -10.73 -11.42 -22.63
CA PRO A 52 -11.84 -10.76 -21.96
C PRO A 52 -11.61 -10.78 -20.45
N ILE A 53 -11.66 -9.61 -19.82
CA ILE A 53 -11.42 -9.39 -18.39
C ILE A 53 -12.62 -8.64 -17.82
N THR A 54 -13.14 -9.12 -16.69
CA THR A 54 -14.13 -8.37 -15.91
C THR A 54 -13.38 -7.47 -14.93
N ARG A 55 -13.69 -6.17 -14.92
CA ARG A 55 -13.08 -5.21 -13.98
C ARG A 55 -13.54 -5.52 -12.57
N GLU A 56 -12.60 -5.48 -11.65
CA GLU A 56 -12.85 -5.68 -10.22
C GLU A 56 -12.13 -4.61 -9.42
N ILE A 57 -12.60 -4.38 -8.19
CA ILE A 57 -11.87 -3.56 -7.22
C ILE A 57 -10.67 -4.37 -6.76
N ILE A 58 -9.48 -3.97 -7.20
CA ILE A 58 -8.23 -4.58 -6.73
C ILE A 58 -7.98 -4.06 -5.31
N LYS A 59 -8.22 -4.89 -4.31
CA LYS A 59 -7.74 -4.59 -2.96
C LYS A 59 -6.22 -4.77 -2.94
N ILE A 60 -5.51 -3.66 -2.98
CA ILE A 60 -4.07 -3.66 -2.76
C ILE A 60 -3.87 -3.94 -1.28
N VAL A 61 -3.29 -5.08 -0.93
CA VAL A 61 -2.91 -5.42 0.44
C VAL A 61 -1.73 -4.52 0.82
N SER A 62 -2.03 -3.46 1.58
CA SER A 62 -1.03 -2.50 2.05
C SER A 62 -0.23 -3.02 3.23
N VAL A 63 -0.81 -3.90 4.06
CA VAL A 63 -0.22 -4.41 5.29
C VAL A 63 -0.12 -5.93 5.25
N GLU A 64 1.10 -6.44 5.42
CA GLU A 64 1.35 -7.86 5.67
C GLU A 64 1.79 -8.04 7.13
N SER A 65 1.28 -9.05 7.81
CA SER A 65 1.61 -9.27 9.22
C SER A 65 1.74 -10.75 9.57
N ARG A 66 2.62 -11.04 10.53
CA ARG A 66 2.83 -12.39 11.09
C ARG A 66 3.45 -12.31 12.47
N LEU A 67 3.40 -13.40 13.22
CA LEU A 67 4.21 -13.57 14.41
C LEU A 67 5.60 -14.08 14.04
N LEU A 68 6.60 -13.52 14.70
CA LEU A 68 7.96 -14.05 14.76
C LEU A 68 8.20 -14.58 16.17
N THR A 69 9.20 -15.44 16.31
CA THR A 69 9.67 -15.92 17.61
C THR A 69 11.01 -15.26 17.92
N GLY A 70 11.09 -14.56 19.03
CA GLY A 70 12.34 -14.00 19.54
C GLY A 70 13.34 -15.09 19.96
N GLU A 71 14.58 -14.73 20.23
CA GLU A 71 15.62 -15.66 20.68
C GLU A 71 15.27 -16.31 22.03
N ASP A 72 14.56 -15.60 22.87
CA ASP A 72 14.04 -16.06 24.17
C ASP A 72 12.72 -16.86 24.08
N GLY A 73 12.25 -17.10 22.85
CA GLY A 73 10.99 -17.80 22.59
C GLY A 73 9.73 -16.89 22.67
N SER A 74 9.86 -15.61 23.00
CA SER A 74 8.73 -14.69 23.06
C SER A 74 8.18 -14.36 21.69
N PRO A 75 6.84 -14.23 21.53
CA PRO A 75 6.25 -13.80 20.26
C PRO A 75 6.51 -12.30 20.01
N VAL A 76 6.79 -11.96 18.77
CA VAL A 76 6.97 -10.58 18.29
C VAL A 76 6.06 -10.38 17.09
N VAL A 77 5.25 -9.32 17.11
CA VAL A 77 4.42 -8.98 15.95
C VAL A 77 5.31 -8.31 14.89
N TYR A 78 5.36 -8.90 13.71
CA TYR A 78 5.96 -8.29 12.54
C TYR A 78 4.84 -7.80 11.62
N ALA A 79 4.90 -6.52 11.24
CA ALA A 79 3.99 -5.91 10.29
C ALA A 79 4.77 -5.13 9.24
N ARG A 80 4.55 -5.43 7.96
CA ARG A 80 5.14 -4.69 6.83
C ARG A 80 4.09 -3.82 6.18
N VAL A 81 4.37 -2.53 6.06
CA VAL A 81 3.55 -1.55 5.33
C VAL A 81 4.23 -1.27 4.00
N LYS A 82 3.63 -1.73 2.91
CA LYS A 82 4.20 -1.63 1.55
C LYS A 82 4.07 -0.24 0.94
N ASN A 83 2.95 0.42 1.21
CA ASN A 83 2.61 1.77 0.76
C ASN A 83 1.47 2.32 1.61
N PHE A 84 1.16 3.61 1.46
CA PHE A 84 0.02 4.24 2.13
C PHE A 84 -1.16 4.36 1.17
N GLN A 85 -2.13 3.46 1.29
CA GLN A 85 -3.41 3.48 0.61
C GLN A 85 -4.53 3.82 1.59
N THR A 86 -5.74 4.04 1.09
CA THR A 86 -6.93 4.15 1.94
C THR A 86 -7.00 2.98 2.91
N ASP A 87 -7.30 3.26 4.18
CA ASP A 87 -7.44 2.29 5.28
C ASP A 87 -6.16 1.58 5.73
N THR A 88 -4.96 1.93 5.22
CA THR A 88 -3.69 1.31 5.62
C THR A 88 -3.46 1.38 7.14
N SER A 89 -3.76 2.52 7.77
CA SER A 89 -3.62 2.68 9.22
C SER A 89 -4.58 1.78 10.01
N ALA A 90 -5.82 1.65 9.54
CA ALA A 90 -6.82 0.77 10.14
C ALA A 90 -6.47 -0.71 9.96
N GLU A 91 -5.97 -1.09 8.78
CA GLU A 91 -5.47 -2.45 8.51
C GLU A 91 -4.32 -2.82 9.45
N LEU A 92 -3.34 -1.91 9.63
CA LEU A 92 -2.22 -2.13 10.55
C LEU A 92 -2.72 -2.30 12.00
N ALA A 93 -3.59 -1.41 12.46
CA ALA A 93 -4.15 -1.49 13.80
C ALA A 93 -4.91 -2.81 14.04
N ALA A 94 -5.68 -3.26 13.06
CA ALA A 94 -6.40 -4.53 13.12
C ALA A 94 -5.43 -5.73 13.13
N ALA A 95 -4.37 -5.67 12.32
CA ALA A 95 -3.35 -6.71 12.25
C ALA A 95 -2.58 -6.87 13.58
N ILE A 96 -2.16 -5.76 14.19
CA ILE A 96 -1.49 -5.77 15.49
C ILE A 96 -2.42 -6.37 16.54
N ARG A 97 -3.64 -5.84 16.69
CA ARG A 97 -4.62 -6.34 17.66
C ARG A 97 -4.95 -7.83 17.52
N LYS A 98 -4.94 -8.32 16.28
CA LYS A 98 -5.20 -9.75 16.00
C LYS A 98 -4.08 -10.66 16.46
N LEU A 99 -2.83 -10.20 16.37
CA LEU A 99 -1.63 -10.99 16.64
C LEU A 99 -1.05 -10.77 18.04
N GLU A 100 -1.34 -9.63 18.66
CA GLU A 100 -0.87 -9.28 19.99
C GLU A 100 -1.53 -10.16 21.06
N THR A 101 -0.72 -10.66 21.96
CA THR A 101 -1.12 -11.47 23.12
C THR A 101 -0.43 -10.92 24.36
N PRO A 102 -0.84 -11.29 25.57
CA PRO A 102 -0.14 -10.89 26.80
C PRO A 102 1.34 -11.33 26.85
N ALA A 103 1.74 -12.32 26.07
CA ALA A 103 3.13 -12.80 25.98
C ALA A 103 3.94 -12.06 24.90
N THR A 104 3.34 -11.18 24.11
CA THR A 104 4.02 -10.48 23.01
C THR A 104 5.04 -9.50 23.56
N ALA A 105 6.30 -9.63 23.13
CA ALA A 105 7.42 -8.81 23.61
C ALA A 105 7.51 -7.44 22.92
N GLY A 106 7.00 -7.31 21.68
CA GLY A 106 7.10 -6.07 20.92
C GLY A 106 6.54 -6.17 19.52
N VAL A 107 6.65 -5.05 18.80
CA VAL A 107 6.21 -4.90 17.41
C VAL A 107 7.38 -4.45 16.54
N ILE A 108 7.56 -5.11 15.40
CA ILE A 108 8.47 -4.67 14.33
C ILE A 108 7.61 -4.13 13.19
N LEU A 109 7.73 -2.84 12.90
CA LEU A 109 7.09 -2.16 11.78
C LEU A 109 8.10 -2.04 10.63
N ASP A 110 7.89 -2.82 9.57
CA ASP A 110 8.79 -2.81 8.41
C ASP A 110 8.27 -1.86 7.33
N MET A 111 8.98 -0.76 7.17
CA MET A 111 8.74 0.28 6.17
C MET A 111 9.78 0.24 5.04
N ARG A 112 10.60 -0.79 4.95
CA ARG A 112 11.60 -0.91 3.88
C ARG A 112 10.93 -1.02 2.53
N ASP A 113 11.46 -0.27 1.55
CA ASP A 113 10.94 -0.16 0.18
C ASP A 113 9.49 0.39 0.09
N ASN A 114 9.02 1.06 1.14
CA ASN A 114 7.76 1.80 1.11
C ASN A 114 7.98 3.14 0.41
N PRO A 115 7.44 3.37 -0.80
CA PRO A 115 7.65 4.60 -1.55
C PRO A 115 6.78 5.77 -1.05
N GLY A 116 5.97 5.55 -0.02
CA GLY A 116 5.00 6.52 0.47
C GLY A 116 3.57 6.24 0.00
N GLY A 117 2.78 7.30 -0.13
CA GLY A 117 1.39 7.24 -0.57
C GLY A 117 0.55 8.38 -0.03
N LEU A 118 -0.60 8.07 0.56
CA LEU A 118 -1.51 9.06 1.11
C LEU A 118 -0.97 9.63 2.43
N LEU A 119 -0.68 10.94 2.44
CA LEU A 119 -0.17 11.65 3.62
C LEU A 119 -1.08 11.47 4.85
N ASP A 120 -2.40 11.57 4.66
CA ASP A 120 -3.36 11.42 5.76
C ASP A 120 -3.30 10.03 6.40
N GLU A 121 -3.01 8.98 5.63
CA GLU A 121 -2.84 7.63 6.16
C GLU A 121 -1.51 7.48 6.91
N ALA A 122 -0.44 8.12 6.44
CA ALA A 122 0.83 8.14 7.16
C ALA A 122 0.70 8.89 8.50
N VAL A 123 -0.02 10.02 8.50
CA VAL A 123 -0.32 10.78 9.73
C VAL A 123 -1.12 9.94 10.71
N LYS A 124 -2.21 9.29 10.28
CA LYS A 124 -3.02 8.41 11.13
C LYS A 124 -2.22 7.23 11.68
N LEU A 125 -1.33 6.67 10.87
CA LEU A 125 -0.47 5.57 11.29
C LEU A 125 0.50 6.04 12.38
N ALA A 126 1.16 7.18 12.20
CA ALA A 126 2.07 7.75 13.19
C ALA A 126 1.32 8.13 14.49
N ASP A 127 0.14 8.74 14.36
CA ASP A 127 -0.73 9.10 15.49
C ASP A 127 -1.10 7.87 16.36
N GLY A 128 -1.27 6.71 15.72
CA GLY A 128 -1.56 5.46 16.43
C GLY A 128 -0.44 4.94 17.33
N PHE A 129 0.79 5.47 17.20
CA PHE A 129 1.95 5.08 18.01
C PHE A 129 2.45 6.22 18.92
N LEU A 130 1.99 7.44 18.73
CA LEU A 130 2.46 8.62 19.46
C LEU A 130 1.36 9.15 20.37
N ASP A 131 1.74 9.55 21.58
CA ASP A 131 0.82 10.19 22.52
C ASP A 131 0.67 11.69 22.24
N GLU A 132 1.76 12.36 21.82
CA GLU A 132 1.81 13.80 21.57
C GLU A 132 2.96 14.19 20.63
N GLY A 133 2.94 15.42 20.16
CA GLY A 133 3.99 16.00 19.34
C GLY A 133 3.60 16.17 17.85
N ALA A 134 4.42 16.92 17.14
CA ALA A 134 4.22 17.15 15.72
C ALA A 134 4.65 15.90 14.92
N ILE A 135 3.77 15.42 14.04
CA ILE A 135 4.07 14.32 13.13
C ILE A 135 4.70 14.85 11.85
N VAL A 136 4.04 15.80 11.20
CA VAL A 136 4.50 16.42 9.96
C VAL A 136 4.06 17.87 9.88
N SER A 137 4.85 18.70 9.23
CA SER A 137 4.44 20.06 8.88
C SER A 137 4.62 20.30 7.39
N THR A 138 3.61 20.93 6.79
CA THR A 138 3.64 21.37 5.40
C THR A 138 3.68 22.89 5.34
N ARG A 139 4.51 23.46 4.47
CA ARG A 139 4.54 24.91 4.20
C ARG A 139 4.45 25.16 2.71
N ASN A 140 3.59 26.09 2.34
CA ASN A 140 3.56 26.57 0.97
C ASN A 140 4.63 27.67 0.76
N ARG A 141 4.76 28.10 -0.50
CA ARG A 141 5.76 29.15 -0.87
C ARG A 141 5.50 30.49 -0.20
N THR A 142 4.30 30.76 0.29
CA THR A 142 3.95 32.01 0.99
C THR A 142 4.17 31.93 2.51
N GLY A 143 4.77 30.82 3.01
CA GLY A 143 5.05 30.62 4.42
C GLY A 143 3.86 30.15 5.27
N ARG A 144 2.67 30.05 4.69
CA ARG A 144 1.53 29.46 5.36
C ARG A 144 1.68 27.94 5.37
N GLY A 145 1.45 27.33 6.50
CA GLY A 145 1.62 25.89 6.68
C GLY A 145 0.56 25.31 7.60
N LYS A 146 0.46 23.99 7.54
CA LYS A 146 -0.34 23.15 8.45
C LYS A 146 0.63 22.26 9.22
N VAL A 147 0.37 22.06 10.49
CA VAL A 147 1.06 21.06 11.32
C VAL A 147 0.04 20.00 11.69
N ASP A 148 0.30 18.78 11.30
CA ASP A 148 -0.42 17.61 11.78
C ASP A 148 0.34 17.06 12.98
N SER A 149 -0.35 16.96 14.12
CA SER A 149 0.24 16.53 15.39
C SER A 149 -0.45 15.28 15.89
N ALA A 150 0.28 14.47 16.63
CA ALA A 150 -0.29 13.33 17.33
C ALA A 150 -1.33 13.83 18.34
N SER A 151 -2.45 13.14 18.38
CA SER A 151 -3.49 13.34 19.36
C SER A 151 -3.44 12.21 20.39
N ARG A 152 -3.55 12.58 21.68
CA ARG A 152 -3.61 11.58 22.72
C ARG A 152 -4.78 10.64 22.45
N SER A 153 -4.46 9.41 22.08
CA SER A 153 -5.45 8.38 21.77
C SER A 153 -5.73 7.53 23.00
N ASP A 154 -7.00 7.36 23.32
CA ASP A 154 -7.42 6.37 24.33
C ASP A 154 -7.22 4.93 23.82
N ARG A 155 -6.96 4.76 22.54
CA ARG A 155 -6.80 3.46 21.87
C ARG A 155 -5.60 3.48 20.93
N PRO A 156 -4.36 3.52 21.45
CA PRO A 156 -3.18 3.36 20.61
C PRO A 156 -3.21 2.00 19.90
N PHE A 157 -2.44 1.84 18.84
CA PHE A 157 -2.34 0.55 18.14
C PHE A 157 -1.77 -0.52 19.07
N THR A 158 -0.77 -0.17 19.85
CA THR A 158 -0.18 -1.00 20.90
C THR A 158 0.54 -0.11 21.93
N ARG A 159 0.83 -0.68 23.09
CA ARG A 159 1.72 -0.08 24.11
C ARG A 159 3.04 -0.85 24.24
N LEU A 160 3.24 -1.84 23.38
CA LEU A 160 4.47 -2.63 23.36
C LEU A 160 5.62 -1.84 22.77
N PRO A 161 6.87 -2.21 23.08
CA PRO A 161 8.04 -1.68 22.40
C PRO A 161 7.92 -1.78 20.89
N LEU A 162 8.28 -0.71 20.17
CA LEU A 162 8.21 -0.61 18.71
C LEU A 162 9.61 -0.46 18.13
N ILE A 163 9.91 -1.27 17.12
CA ILE A 163 11.08 -1.11 16.26
C ILE A 163 10.59 -0.81 14.85
N VAL A 164 11.12 0.25 14.23
CA VAL A 164 10.80 0.62 12.85
C VAL A 164 12.00 0.33 11.94
N LEU A 165 11.79 -0.48 10.91
CA LEU A 165 12.79 -0.78 9.90
C LEU A 165 12.58 0.12 8.68
N VAL A 166 13.62 0.79 8.26
CA VAL A 166 13.65 1.66 7.07
C VAL A 166 14.88 1.35 6.22
N ASN A 167 14.85 1.72 4.94
CA ASN A 167 15.98 1.65 4.04
C ASN A 167 15.95 2.80 3.02
N ARG A 168 16.82 2.74 2.01
CA ARG A 168 16.87 3.75 0.94
C ARG A 168 15.61 3.83 0.07
N GLY A 169 14.81 2.77 0.04
CA GLY A 169 13.53 2.72 -0.65
C GLY A 169 12.38 3.29 0.17
N SER A 170 12.61 3.62 1.46
CA SER A 170 11.61 4.29 2.30
C SER A 170 11.62 5.78 1.98
N ALA A 171 10.52 6.29 1.46
CA ALA A 171 10.44 7.68 1.00
C ALA A 171 9.02 8.21 1.10
N SER A 172 8.89 9.55 1.12
CA SER A 172 7.61 10.26 1.10
C SER A 172 6.67 9.83 2.25
N ALA A 173 5.41 10.15 2.12
CA ALA A 173 4.33 9.72 3.02
C ALA A 173 3.20 9.18 2.18
#